data_f851b63b1e1645a7b4129226e4782de6
#
_entry.id   f851b63b1e1645a7b4129226e4782de6
#
_cell.length_a   1.000
_cell.length_b   1.000
_cell.length_c   1.000
_cell.angle_alpha   90.00
_cell.angle_beta   90.00
_cell.angle_gamma   90.00
#
_symmetry.space_group_name_H-M   'P 1'
#
loop_
_entity.id
_entity.type
_entity.pdbx_description
1 polymer ?
#
loop_
_entity_poly.entity_id
_entity_poly.type
_entity_poly.pdbx_seq_one_letter_code
_entity_poly.pdbx_strand_id
1 'polypeptide(L)'
;MKSPRTICLTFLMAFWLPAGAQVVIDPAAVVGAIKPMNAVNNGPAVANAKEQTRGNFYEYKVLNIPYARTHDSAYYAGYGGPHCVDISQLFPDFDKNPNDPSAYDFTNTDAYLTNITAAGAQVFFRLGESIEHTVKQYNIFPPKDYLKWAKICEHVIRHYNEGWANGLHLGIKYWEIWNEPDLDVEDWKTKPHTWGGTPEQFYEFYEVAAKYLNKTFPDLMIGGPALCWMEEWADTFLQRMSQKKIGLDFFSWHIYERSVSAFTEKARRIRALLDKNGFTDTPSFLDEWNFIKGWTDEYVYSLSEISAIKGAAFTAAVMSACQDEPVDMLMYYDFRPSAFCGAFDQTTYRPSKTYYAFYAWDKLIQYGTQVKAEAGDNELYATAARSSDGHLRVLLTRYSEDNNVTKIRPFRIEIKGAGDGLVYAYLTDSDRAFTEIPLEMKGGVIEGVLDPDAFVLFDIPLQ
;
A
#
# COMPACT_ATOMS: atom_id res chain seq x y z
N MET A 1 -16.52 58.41 38.28
CA MET A 1 -15.95 57.73 37.12
C MET A 1 -16.48 56.34 37.17
N LYS A 2 -17.43 56.00 36.28
CA LYS A 2 -18.02 54.62 36.17
C LYS A 2 -17.30 53.87 35.04
N SER A 3 -16.73 52.69 35.35
CA SER A 3 -16.09 51.81 34.42
C SER A 3 -17.14 51.15 33.49
N PRO A 4 -16.91 51.03 32.18
CA PRO A 4 -17.83 50.34 31.31
C PRO A 4 -17.62 48.83 31.44
N ARG A 5 -18.70 48.09 31.72
CA ARG A 5 -18.76 46.64 31.63
C ARG A 5 -18.82 46.21 30.15
N THR A 6 -17.77 45.56 29.68
CA THR A 6 -17.76 44.89 28.37
C THR A 6 -18.63 43.64 28.47
N ILE A 7 -19.79 43.68 27.80
CA ILE A 7 -20.64 42.49 27.60
C ILE A 7 -20.04 41.71 26.43
N CYS A 8 -19.44 40.56 26.75
CA CYS A 8 -19.04 39.60 25.75
C CYS A 8 -20.30 38.82 25.26
N LEU A 9 -20.87 39.26 24.13
CA LEU A 9 -21.91 38.49 23.46
C LEU A 9 -21.28 37.28 22.77
N THR A 10 -21.40 36.12 23.37
CA THR A 10 -21.13 34.83 22.71
C THR A 10 -22.27 34.61 21.74
N PHE A 11 -22.04 34.85 20.45
CA PHE A 11 -22.95 34.42 19.40
C PHE A 11 -22.86 32.92 19.27
N LEU A 12 -23.81 32.19 19.85
CA LEU A 12 -24.14 30.84 19.45
C LEU A 12 -24.76 30.93 18.04
N MET A 13 -23.94 30.76 16.99
CA MET A 13 -24.46 30.46 15.68
C MET A 13 -25.01 29.04 15.73
N ALA A 14 -26.33 28.91 15.89
CA ALA A 14 -27.04 27.69 15.56
C ALA A 14 -26.94 27.51 14.05
N PHE A 15 -25.93 26.73 13.59
CA PHE A 15 -25.92 26.27 12.23
C PHE A 15 -27.08 25.27 12.07
N TRP A 16 -28.10 25.66 11.34
CA TRP A 16 -29.02 24.71 10.73
C TRP A 16 -28.20 23.91 9.72
N LEU A 17 -27.75 22.73 10.14
CA LEU A 17 -27.07 21.79 9.24
C LEU A 17 -28.11 21.30 8.23
N PRO A 18 -27.90 21.46 6.91
CA PRO A 18 -28.70 20.73 5.96
C PRO A 18 -28.58 19.23 6.30
N ALA A 19 -29.69 18.50 6.21
CA ALA A 19 -29.71 17.05 6.34
C ALA A 19 -28.75 16.47 5.29
N GLY A 20 -27.52 16.14 5.72
CA GLY A 20 -26.53 15.76 4.74
C GLY A 20 -25.31 15.13 5.26
N ALA A 21 -24.42 14.68 5.26
CA ALA A 21 -23.18 14.00 5.66
C ALA A 21 -23.38 13.22 6.96
N GLN A 22 -24.28 12.29 6.96
CA GLN A 22 -24.49 11.39 8.10
C GLN A 22 -23.60 10.15 7.92
N VAL A 23 -22.81 9.85 8.96
CA VAL A 23 -22.10 8.57 9.10
C VAL A 23 -22.77 7.80 10.21
N VAL A 24 -23.13 6.55 9.93
CA VAL A 24 -23.77 5.66 10.91
C VAL A 24 -22.84 4.51 11.24
N ILE A 25 -22.50 4.37 12.52
CA ILE A 25 -21.67 3.27 13.02
C ILE A 25 -22.55 2.34 13.83
N ASP A 26 -22.46 1.05 13.56
CA ASP A 26 -23.13 -0.01 14.31
C ASP A 26 -22.08 -0.93 14.96
N PRO A 27 -21.69 -0.66 16.24
CA PRO A 27 -20.67 -1.45 16.92
C PRO A 27 -21.05 -2.92 17.15
N ALA A 28 -22.33 -3.26 17.08
CA ALA A 28 -22.83 -4.63 17.24
C ALA A 28 -22.76 -5.44 15.93
N ALA A 29 -22.75 -4.77 14.79
CA ALA A 29 -22.71 -5.39 13.46
C ALA A 29 -21.27 -5.66 13.02
N VAL A 30 -20.72 -6.82 13.39
CA VAL A 30 -19.39 -7.25 12.98
C VAL A 30 -19.38 -7.57 11.47
N VAL A 31 -18.42 -7.01 10.75
CA VAL A 31 -18.20 -7.23 9.31
C VAL A 31 -17.08 -8.23 9.06
N GLY A 32 -15.96 -8.09 9.77
CA GLY A 32 -14.80 -8.94 9.59
C GLY A 32 -13.59 -8.47 10.41
N ALA A 33 -12.41 -8.65 9.86
CA ALA A 33 -11.18 -8.09 10.40
C ALA A 33 -10.79 -6.81 9.64
N ILE A 34 -10.07 -5.90 10.32
CA ILE A 34 -9.38 -4.81 9.62
C ILE A 34 -8.25 -5.42 8.81
N LYS A 35 -8.27 -5.20 7.49
CA LYS A 35 -7.29 -5.73 6.53
C LYS A 35 -5.98 -4.93 6.55
N PRO A 36 -4.85 -5.52 6.09
CA PRO A 36 -3.55 -4.85 6.03
C PRO A 36 -3.47 -3.87 4.84
N MET A 37 -4.26 -2.78 4.88
CA MET A 37 -4.27 -1.74 3.85
C MET A 37 -3.07 -0.79 3.98
N ASN A 38 -2.29 -0.88 5.06
CA ASN A 38 -1.10 -0.10 5.34
C ASN A 38 0.22 -0.83 5.06
N ALA A 39 0.21 -1.88 4.23
CA ALA A 39 1.45 -2.41 3.72
C ALA A 39 2.06 -1.46 2.67
N VAL A 40 3.35 -1.62 2.37
CA VAL A 40 4.09 -0.65 1.57
C VAL A 40 5.08 -1.30 0.61
N ASN A 41 5.56 -0.53 -0.35
CA ASN A 41 6.78 -0.84 -1.09
C ASN A 41 7.97 -0.23 -0.35
N ASN A 42 9.06 -0.97 -0.29
CA ASN A 42 10.33 -0.63 0.32
C ASN A 42 10.31 -0.49 1.86
N GLY A 43 11.49 -0.64 2.42
CA GLY A 43 11.76 -0.49 3.84
C GLY A 43 12.25 0.90 4.21
N PRO A 44 12.61 1.08 5.49
CA PRO A 44 13.14 2.35 5.97
C PRO A 44 14.48 2.67 5.31
N ALA A 45 14.69 3.96 5.00
CA ALA A 45 15.96 4.47 4.54
C ALA A 45 16.92 4.66 5.71
N VAL A 46 18.13 4.12 5.56
CA VAL A 46 19.24 4.33 6.50
C VAL A 46 20.42 4.90 5.71
N ALA A 47 20.92 6.05 6.11
CA ALA A 47 21.95 6.78 5.34
C ALA A 47 23.29 6.06 5.29
N ASN A 48 23.68 5.37 6.33
CA ASN A 48 24.67 4.30 6.35
C ASN A 48 24.53 3.50 7.67
N ALA A 49 24.94 2.24 7.64
CA ALA A 49 24.84 1.34 8.79
C ALA A 49 25.66 1.79 10.01
N LYS A 50 26.61 2.71 9.86
CA LYS A 50 27.47 3.18 10.94
C LYS A 50 27.00 4.50 11.56
N GLU A 51 26.34 5.35 10.80
CA GLU A 51 26.01 6.70 11.25
C GLU A 51 24.54 6.91 11.61
N GLN A 52 23.62 6.11 11.20
CA GLN A 52 22.16 6.11 11.48
C GLN A 52 21.53 7.48 11.86
N THR A 53 22.26 8.56 11.63
CA THR A 53 21.89 9.92 12.00
C THR A 53 20.94 10.56 11.01
N ARG A 54 20.78 9.93 9.82
CA ARG A 54 19.91 10.40 8.76
C ARG A 54 19.13 9.22 8.19
N GLY A 55 17.90 9.09 8.58
CA GLY A 55 17.02 8.02 8.16
C GLY A 55 15.64 8.18 8.80
N ASN A 56 14.72 7.32 8.45
CA ASN A 56 13.35 7.28 8.96
C ASN A 56 13.04 5.98 9.73
N PHE A 57 14.06 5.28 10.19
CA PHE A 57 13.91 3.94 10.79
C PHE A 57 12.94 3.92 11.97
N TYR A 58 13.06 4.87 12.90
CA TYR A 58 12.22 4.88 14.10
C TYR A 58 10.78 5.27 13.80
N GLU A 59 10.59 6.26 12.95
CA GLU A 59 9.28 6.70 12.50
C GLU A 59 8.58 5.59 11.70
N TYR A 60 9.32 4.90 10.82
CA TYR A 60 8.81 3.74 10.08
C TYR A 60 8.39 2.62 11.04
N LYS A 61 9.22 2.29 12.02
CA LYS A 61 8.93 1.23 13.01
C LYS A 61 7.66 1.50 13.82
N VAL A 62 7.38 2.74 14.16
CA VAL A 62 6.18 3.15 14.92
C VAL A 62 4.89 2.84 14.17
N LEU A 63 4.93 2.78 12.84
CA LEU A 63 3.75 2.52 12.01
C LEU A 63 3.31 1.06 11.99
N ASN A 64 4.10 0.14 12.56
CA ASN A 64 3.83 -1.31 12.55
C ASN A 64 3.43 -1.83 11.16
N ILE A 65 4.19 -1.43 10.13
CA ILE A 65 3.95 -1.83 8.75
C ILE A 65 3.94 -3.37 8.67
N PRO A 66 2.86 -3.99 8.16
CA PRO A 66 2.75 -5.45 8.16
C PRO A 66 3.67 -6.11 7.13
N TYR A 67 3.76 -5.53 5.92
CA TYR A 67 4.59 -6.04 4.83
C TYR A 67 5.29 -4.91 4.10
N ALA A 68 6.54 -5.16 3.69
CA ALA A 68 7.30 -4.32 2.77
C ALA A 68 7.66 -5.13 1.51
N ARG A 69 7.10 -4.74 0.36
CA ARG A 69 7.43 -5.31 -0.94
C ARG A 69 8.77 -4.78 -1.41
N THR A 70 9.63 -5.67 -1.86
CA THR A 70 10.97 -5.31 -2.36
C THR A 70 10.90 -4.94 -3.83
N HIS A 71 10.69 -3.67 -4.12
CA HIS A 71 10.66 -3.16 -5.48
C HIS A 71 11.40 -1.83 -5.58
N ASP A 72 12.15 -1.61 -6.67
CA ASP A 72 12.99 -0.43 -6.89
C ASP A 72 13.92 -0.10 -5.71
N SER A 73 14.51 -1.14 -5.12
CA SER A 73 15.36 -1.05 -3.94
C SER A 73 16.79 -0.65 -4.31
N ALA A 74 16.97 0.59 -4.76
CA ALA A 74 18.29 1.16 -4.99
C ALA A 74 18.97 1.43 -3.64
N TYR A 75 19.94 0.62 -3.27
CA TYR A 75 20.55 0.70 -1.94
C TYR A 75 21.38 1.96 -1.73
N TYR A 76 22.14 2.38 -2.74
CA TYR A 76 23.01 3.54 -2.70
C TYR A 76 22.70 4.60 -3.77
N ALA A 77 21.90 4.28 -4.74
CA ALA A 77 21.53 5.17 -5.82
C ALA A 77 20.10 5.67 -5.63
N GLY A 78 19.79 6.81 -6.22
CA GLY A 78 18.41 7.23 -6.38
C GLY A 78 17.69 6.36 -7.41
N TYR A 79 16.48 6.77 -7.75
CA TYR A 79 15.65 6.14 -8.76
C TYR A 79 16.45 5.93 -10.09
N GLY A 80 16.36 4.72 -10.64
CA GLY A 80 17.05 4.35 -11.89
C GLY A 80 18.48 3.81 -11.74
N GLY A 81 18.99 3.67 -10.51
CA GLY A 81 20.25 2.97 -10.26
C GLY A 81 20.10 1.45 -10.17
N PRO A 82 21.21 0.70 -10.00
CA PRO A 82 21.13 -0.75 -9.78
C PRO A 82 20.31 -1.08 -8.53
N HIS A 83 19.36 -2.00 -8.65
CA HIS A 83 18.48 -2.42 -7.58
C HIS A 83 18.98 -3.74 -6.98
N CYS A 84 19.33 -3.71 -5.70
CA CYS A 84 19.99 -4.84 -5.04
C CYS A 84 19.16 -6.12 -4.99
N VAL A 85 17.84 -6.01 -5.11
CA VAL A 85 16.90 -7.14 -5.09
C VAL A 85 16.69 -7.79 -6.45
N ASP A 86 17.18 -7.21 -7.53
CA ASP A 86 17.03 -7.75 -8.88
C ASP A 86 17.82 -9.05 -9.04
N ILE A 87 17.24 -10.01 -9.73
CA ILE A 87 17.89 -11.32 -9.97
C ILE A 87 19.21 -11.16 -10.71
N SER A 88 19.30 -10.20 -11.63
CA SER A 88 20.54 -9.86 -12.33
C SER A 88 21.62 -9.25 -11.42
N GLN A 89 21.26 -8.69 -10.28
CA GLN A 89 22.21 -8.22 -9.27
C GLN A 89 22.59 -9.31 -8.28
N LEU A 90 21.62 -10.15 -7.90
CA LEU A 90 21.85 -11.28 -7.00
C LEU A 90 22.66 -12.41 -7.68
N PHE A 91 22.48 -12.61 -8.98
CA PHE A 91 23.18 -13.61 -9.81
C PHE A 91 23.68 -12.97 -11.11
N PRO A 92 24.79 -12.21 -11.05
CA PRO A 92 25.20 -11.31 -12.14
C PRO A 92 25.72 -12.01 -13.40
N ASP A 93 26.09 -13.26 -13.33
CA ASP A 93 26.55 -14.06 -14.48
C ASP A 93 25.63 -15.25 -14.70
N PHE A 94 24.65 -15.09 -15.60
CA PHE A 94 23.67 -16.11 -15.89
C PHE A 94 24.26 -17.44 -16.40
N ASP A 95 25.48 -17.44 -16.93
CA ASP A 95 26.12 -18.66 -17.47
C ASP A 95 26.74 -19.55 -16.37
N LYS A 96 26.92 -19.04 -15.14
CA LYS A 96 27.41 -19.80 -13.99
C LYS A 96 26.39 -20.86 -13.50
N ASN A 97 26.88 -21.79 -12.68
CA ASN A 97 26.05 -22.82 -12.06
C ASN A 97 25.21 -22.23 -10.91
N PRO A 98 23.87 -22.34 -10.95
CA PRO A 98 23.03 -21.82 -9.86
C PRO A 98 23.23 -22.52 -8.51
N ASN A 99 23.83 -23.72 -8.47
CA ASN A 99 24.15 -24.38 -7.21
C ASN A 99 25.48 -23.92 -6.56
N ASP A 100 26.23 -23.03 -7.23
CA ASP A 100 27.49 -22.49 -6.71
C ASP A 100 27.23 -21.22 -5.92
N PRO A 101 27.41 -21.22 -4.56
CA PRO A 101 27.24 -20.03 -3.75
C PRO A 101 28.08 -18.84 -4.19
N SER A 102 29.27 -19.08 -4.77
CA SER A 102 30.17 -18.02 -5.23
C SER A 102 29.66 -17.28 -6.48
N ALA A 103 28.59 -17.76 -7.10
CA ALA A 103 27.95 -17.11 -8.24
C ALA A 103 26.96 -16.01 -7.83
N TYR A 104 26.68 -15.87 -6.52
CA TYR A 104 25.74 -14.91 -5.98
C TYR A 104 26.41 -13.77 -5.21
N ASP A 105 25.77 -12.60 -5.23
CA ASP A 105 26.10 -11.48 -4.36
C ASP A 105 24.85 -11.03 -3.58
N PHE A 106 24.80 -11.42 -2.33
CA PHE A 106 23.71 -11.08 -1.41
C PHE A 106 24.01 -9.87 -0.52
N THR A 107 25.20 -9.29 -0.62
CA THR A 107 25.73 -8.31 0.35
C THR A 107 24.79 -7.15 0.63
N ASN A 108 24.30 -6.50 -0.42
CA ASN A 108 23.43 -5.33 -0.29
C ASN A 108 21.99 -5.72 0.06
N THR A 109 21.52 -6.83 -0.46
CA THR A 109 20.17 -7.32 -0.24
C THR A 109 20.01 -7.83 1.19
N ASP A 110 21.02 -8.51 1.74
CA ASP A 110 21.04 -8.93 3.16
C ASP A 110 20.88 -7.73 4.10
N ALA A 111 21.64 -6.68 3.86
CA ALA A 111 21.56 -5.46 4.66
C ALA A 111 20.18 -4.80 4.52
N TYR A 112 19.64 -4.77 3.33
CA TYR A 112 18.33 -4.17 3.04
C TYR A 112 17.18 -4.93 3.71
N LEU A 113 17.13 -6.27 3.58
CA LEU A 113 16.09 -7.10 4.18
C LEU A 113 16.20 -7.14 5.72
N THR A 114 17.44 -7.17 6.25
CA THR A 114 17.67 -7.06 7.69
C THR A 114 17.10 -5.74 8.24
N ASN A 115 17.23 -4.64 7.51
CA ASN A 115 16.70 -3.36 7.92
C ASN A 115 15.17 -3.34 7.94
N ILE A 116 14.50 -3.95 6.95
CA ILE A 116 13.05 -4.12 6.91
C ILE A 116 12.57 -4.90 8.13
N THR A 117 13.16 -6.06 8.37
CA THR A 117 12.74 -6.96 9.46
C THR A 117 13.05 -6.39 10.84
N ALA A 118 14.17 -5.67 11.01
CA ALA A 118 14.50 -4.94 12.24
C ALA A 118 13.49 -3.84 12.57
N ALA A 119 12.88 -3.24 11.56
CA ALA A 119 11.77 -2.28 11.73
C ALA A 119 10.43 -2.95 12.07
N GLY A 120 10.34 -4.28 12.03
CA GLY A 120 9.15 -5.06 12.39
C GLY A 120 8.27 -5.46 11.22
N ALA A 121 8.55 -5.03 9.99
CA ALA A 121 7.80 -5.43 8.81
C ALA A 121 8.24 -6.82 8.32
N GLN A 122 7.29 -7.59 7.78
CA GLN A 122 7.60 -8.80 7.01
C GLN A 122 7.98 -8.44 5.58
N VAL A 123 8.89 -9.21 4.99
CA VAL A 123 9.27 -9.01 3.60
C VAL A 123 8.25 -9.69 2.68
N PHE A 124 7.85 -8.99 1.62
CA PHE A 124 7.18 -9.51 0.45
C PHE A 124 8.17 -9.38 -0.72
N PHE A 125 8.72 -10.49 -1.19
CA PHE A 125 9.87 -10.46 -2.10
C PHE A 125 9.44 -10.55 -3.56
N ARG A 126 9.74 -9.49 -4.35
CA ARG A 126 9.57 -9.50 -5.81
C ARG A 126 10.80 -10.14 -6.47
N LEU A 127 10.61 -11.30 -7.09
CA LEU A 127 11.59 -11.97 -7.95
C LEU A 127 11.51 -11.38 -9.38
N GLY A 128 12.61 -11.03 -9.98
CA GLY A 128 12.64 -10.47 -11.34
C GLY A 128 13.53 -9.24 -11.40
N GLU A 129 13.16 -8.30 -12.25
CA GLU A 129 13.91 -7.08 -12.51
C GLU A 129 13.05 -5.84 -12.21
N SER A 130 13.68 -4.78 -11.74
CA SER A 130 13.06 -3.46 -11.61
C SER A 130 12.93 -2.79 -12.97
N ILE A 131 12.09 -1.74 -13.05
CA ILE A 131 11.92 -0.94 -14.28
C ILE A 131 13.27 -0.36 -14.72
N GLU A 132 13.66 -0.61 -15.97
CA GLU A 132 14.86 -0.05 -16.54
C GLU A 132 14.59 1.31 -17.22
N HIS A 133 15.13 2.37 -16.63
CA HIS A 133 15.04 3.74 -17.16
C HIS A 133 16.25 4.17 -18.02
N THR A 134 17.21 3.29 -18.21
CA THR A 134 18.41 3.56 -19.04
C THR A 134 18.08 3.56 -20.52
N VAL A 135 18.89 4.26 -21.35
CA VAL A 135 18.70 4.29 -22.81
C VAL A 135 18.86 2.91 -23.43
N LYS A 136 19.79 2.11 -22.90
CA LYS A 136 20.00 0.72 -23.32
C LYS A 136 19.53 -0.22 -22.22
N GLN A 137 18.54 -1.04 -22.54
CA GLN A 137 18.02 -2.09 -21.65
C GLN A 137 18.93 -3.32 -21.66
N TYR A 138 19.08 -3.96 -20.50
CA TYR A 138 20.02 -5.08 -20.32
C TYR A 138 19.35 -6.34 -19.77
N ASN A 139 18.48 -6.22 -18.77
CA ASN A 139 18.10 -7.34 -17.90
C ASN A 139 16.62 -7.70 -17.97
N ILE A 140 15.78 -6.84 -18.54
CA ILE A 140 14.32 -7.06 -18.64
C ILE A 140 13.90 -7.99 -19.80
N PHE A 141 14.88 -8.54 -20.56
CA PHE A 141 14.57 -9.47 -21.63
C PHE A 141 14.28 -10.88 -21.10
N PRO A 142 13.51 -11.71 -21.87
CA PRO A 142 13.27 -13.10 -21.50
C PRO A 142 14.56 -13.82 -21.14
N PRO A 143 14.65 -14.49 -19.97
CA PRO A 143 15.82 -15.29 -19.62
C PRO A 143 16.12 -16.35 -20.70
N LYS A 144 17.40 -16.60 -20.98
CA LYS A 144 17.85 -17.60 -21.96
C LYS A 144 17.33 -19.01 -21.63
N ASP A 145 17.11 -19.32 -20.36
CA ASP A 145 16.62 -20.60 -19.85
C ASP A 145 15.70 -20.30 -18.64
N TYR A 146 14.41 -20.50 -18.81
CA TYR A 146 13.39 -20.24 -17.78
C TYR A 146 13.52 -21.15 -16.56
N LEU A 147 13.89 -22.42 -16.77
CA LEU A 147 14.09 -23.34 -15.66
C LEU A 147 15.35 -23.00 -14.86
N LYS A 148 16.41 -22.56 -15.52
CA LYS A 148 17.62 -22.08 -14.83
C LYS A 148 17.32 -20.82 -14.01
N TRP A 149 16.54 -19.89 -14.55
CA TRP A 149 16.08 -18.71 -13.81
C TRP A 149 15.31 -19.13 -12.56
N ALA A 150 14.38 -20.07 -12.67
CA ALA A 150 13.63 -20.58 -11.52
C ALA A 150 14.55 -21.25 -10.47
N LYS A 151 15.62 -21.96 -10.89
CA LYS A 151 16.63 -22.51 -9.98
C LYS A 151 17.49 -21.44 -9.31
N ILE A 152 17.77 -20.35 -9.98
CA ILE A 152 18.42 -19.19 -9.35
C ILE A 152 17.50 -18.63 -8.27
N CYS A 153 16.22 -18.41 -8.57
CA CYS A 153 15.23 -17.97 -7.59
C CYS A 153 15.06 -18.95 -6.42
N GLU A 154 15.12 -20.26 -6.65
CA GLU A 154 15.15 -21.27 -5.58
C GLU A 154 16.27 -20.96 -4.58
N HIS A 155 17.49 -20.70 -5.05
CA HIS A 155 18.62 -20.45 -4.16
C HIS A 155 18.52 -19.07 -3.46
N VAL A 156 17.90 -18.08 -4.07
CA VAL A 156 17.53 -16.83 -3.40
C VAL A 156 16.54 -17.09 -2.24
N ILE A 157 15.51 -17.91 -2.49
CA ILE A 157 14.55 -18.32 -1.44
C ILE A 157 15.24 -19.07 -0.31
N ARG A 158 16.10 -20.05 -0.64
CA ARG A 158 16.86 -20.82 0.35
C ARG A 158 17.83 -19.96 1.15
N HIS A 159 18.44 -18.96 0.51
CA HIS A 159 19.32 -18.01 1.19
C HIS A 159 18.57 -17.25 2.29
N TYR A 160 17.39 -16.73 1.99
CA TYR A 160 16.62 -15.91 2.93
C TYR A 160 15.76 -16.70 3.92
N ASN A 161 15.39 -17.94 3.59
CA ASN A 161 14.52 -18.75 4.46
C ASN A 161 15.22 -19.93 5.11
N GLU A 162 16.27 -20.51 4.51
CA GLU A 162 16.91 -21.73 4.96
C GLU A 162 18.40 -21.54 5.33
N GLY A 163 18.96 -20.34 5.20
CA GLY A 163 20.34 -20.03 5.52
C GLY A 163 21.37 -20.53 4.51
N TRP A 164 20.97 -20.91 3.29
CA TRP A 164 21.90 -21.33 2.24
C TRP A 164 22.93 -20.23 1.92
N ALA A 165 24.18 -20.61 1.62
CA ALA A 165 25.30 -19.70 1.34
C ALA A 165 25.55 -18.66 2.46
N ASN A 166 25.52 -19.07 3.72
CA ASN A 166 25.59 -18.23 4.92
C ASN A 166 24.45 -17.19 4.99
N GLY A 167 23.30 -17.53 4.50
CA GLY A 167 22.12 -16.66 4.43
C GLY A 167 21.37 -16.52 5.75
N LEU A 168 20.15 -16.02 5.62
CA LEU A 168 19.29 -15.64 6.73
C LEU A 168 18.16 -16.66 6.94
N HIS A 169 17.37 -16.47 8.00
CA HIS A 169 16.16 -17.25 8.32
C HIS A 169 14.99 -16.30 8.58
N LEU A 170 14.58 -15.56 7.54
CA LEU A 170 13.59 -14.50 7.65
C LEU A 170 12.14 -15.02 7.63
N GLY A 171 11.92 -16.24 7.14
CA GLY A 171 10.59 -16.82 7.02
C GLY A 171 9.70 -16.06 6.05
N ILE A 172 10.26 -15.56 4.95
CA ILE A 172 9.52 -14.82 3.93
C ILE A 172 8.46 -15.72 3.33
N LYS A 173 7.20 -15.31 3.43
CA LYS A 173 6.05 -16.10 2.99
C LYS A 173 5.71 -15.86 1.52
N TYR A 174 5.74 -14.60 1.06
CA TYR A 174 5.28 -14.18 -0.25
C TYR A 174 6.44 -13.93 -1.20
N TRP A 175 6.38 -14.58 -2.38
CA TRP A 175 7.38 -14.49 -3.44
C TRP A 175 6.67 -14.20 -4.76
N GLU A 176 6.89 -13.02 -5.28
CA GLU A 176 6.23 -12.52 -6.48
C GLU A 176 7.10 -12.70 -7.71
N ILE A 177 6.53 -13.25 -8.77
CA ILE A 177 7.23 -13.44 -10.03
C ILE A 177 7.00 -12.24 -10.93
N TRP A 178 8.07 -11.45 -11.11
CA TRP A 178 8.17 -10.30 -12.00
C TRP A 178 7.48 -9.02 -11.53
N ASN A 179 7.43 -8.00 -12.42
CA ASN A 179 6.78 -6.72 -12.24
C ASN A 179 6.31 -6.15 -13.58
N GLU A 180 5.05 -5.76 -13.68
CA GLU A 180 4.41 -5.06 -14.81
C GLU A 180 4.72 -5.61 -16.21
N PRO A 181 4.63 -6.92 -16.46
CA PRO A 181 5.00 -7.49 -17.75
C PRO A 181 4.08 -7.07 -18.89
N ASP A 182 2.95 -6.41 -18.58
CA ASP A 182 1.97 -5.90 -19.52
C ASP A 182 2.18 -4.41 -19.88
N LEU A 183 3.12 -3.72 -19.25
CA LEU A 183 3.37 -2.30 -19.49
C LEU A 183 3.84 -2.02 -20.93
N ASP A 184 4.70 -2.88 -21.47
CA ASP A 184 5.38 -2.70 -22.75
C ASP A 184 4.77 -3.50 -23.92
N VAL A 185 3.53 -3.97 -23.81
CA VAL A 185 2.91 -4.87 -24.81
C VAL A 185 2.97 -4.31 -26.23
N GLU A 186 2.85 -3.01 -26.41
CA GLU A 186 2.91 -2.34 -27.72
C GLU A 186 4.36 -2.01 -28.13
N ASP A 187 5.23 -1.72 -27.18
CA ASP A 187 6.57 -1.17 -27.39
C ASP A 187 7.74 -2.12 -27.09
N TRP A 188 7.47 -3.39 -26.74
CA TRP A 188 8.49 -4.34 -26.30
C TRP A 188 9.69 -4.50 -27.25
N LYS A 189 9.51 -4.21 -28.54
CA LYS A 189 10.60 -4.27 -29.54
C LYS A 189 11.46 -3.03 -29.58
N THR A 190 10.91 -1.89 -29.20
CA THR A 190 11.54 -0.58 -29.45
C THR A 190 12.09 0.04 -28.19
N LYS A 191 11.33 0.01 -27.10
CA LYS A 191 11.70 0.65 -25.85
C LYS A 191 11.04 -0.03 -24.65
N PRO A 192 11.32 -1.33 -24.40
CA PRO A 192 10.78 -1.99 -23.22
C PRO A 192 11.37 -1.42 -21.94
N HIS A 193 10.56 -1.37 -20.86
CA HIS A 193 10.97 -0.91 -19.54
C HIS A 193 10.88 -2.02 -18.49
N THR A 194 9.95 -2.98 -18.69
CA THR A 194 9.66 -4.05 -17.72
C THR A 194 9.77 -5.45 -18.30
N TRP A 195 9.34 -5.67 -19.55
CA TRP A 195 9.43 -6.96 -20.24
C TRP A 195 9.75 -6.78 -21.72
N GLY A 196 10.96 -7.14 -22.12
CA GLY A 196 11.46 -7.03 -23.49
C GLY A 196 11.17 -8.27 -24.37
N GLY A 197 10.03 -8.93 -24.15
CA GLY A 197 9.56 -10.07 -24.89
C GLY A 197 8.08 -10.00 -25.25
N THR A 198 7.56 -11.01 -25.96
CA THR A 198 6.12 -11.08 -26.25
C THR A 198 5.33 -11.49 -25.01
N PRO A 199 4.01 -11.23 -24.95
CA PRO A 199 3.13 -11.75 -23.90
C PRO A 199 3.21 -13.29 -23.78
N GLU A 200 3.25 -14.02 -24.90
CA GLU A 200 3.35 -15.48 -24.91
C GLU A 200 4.64 -15.97 -24.27
N GLN A 201 5.77 -15.27 -24.50
CA GLN A 201 7.04 -15.59 -23.86
C GLN A 201 6.96 -15.36 -22.33
N PHE A 202 6.24 -14.31 -21.88
CA PHE A 202 6.03 -14.11 -20.46
C PHE A 202 5.15 -15.21 -19.85
N TYR A 203 4.06 -15.58 -20.51
CA TYR A 203 3.18 -16.64 -20.02
C TYR A 203 3.92 -17.98 -19.89
N GLU A 204 4.78 -18.32 -20.86
CA GLU A 204 5.61 -19.50 -20.80
C GLU A 204 6.66 -19.43 -19.68
N PHE A 205 7.32 -18.29 -19.55
CA PHE A 205 8.27 -18.02 -18.48
C PHE A 205 7.61 -18.19 -17.10
N TYR A 206 6.46 -17.55 -16.88
CA TYR A 206 5.73 -17.64 -15.61
C TYR A 206 5.29 -19.09 -15.33
N GLU A 207 4.75 -19.78 -16.34
CA GLU A 207 4.36 -21.19 -16.22
C GLU A 207 5.52 -22.07 -15.71
N VAL A 208 6.70 -21.94 -16.31
CA VAL A 208 7.88 -22.72 -15.92
C VAL A 208 8.34 -22.36 -14.52
N ALA A 209 8.45 -21.08 -14.23
CA ALA A 209 8.93 -20.58 -12.94
C ALA A 209 7.98 -20.95 -11.79
N ALA A 210 6.69 -20.65 -11.91
CA ALA A 210 5.69 -20.92 -10.88
C ALA A 210 5.55 -22.43 -10.63
N LYS A 211 5.50 -23.25 -11.70
CA LYS A 211 5.42 -24.71 -11.56
C LYS A 211 6.62 -25.29 -10.81
N TYR A 212 7.81 -24.77 -11.08
CA TYR A 212 9.03 -25.21 -10.42
C TYR A 212 9.05 -24.80 -8.95
N LEU A 213 8.79 -23.52 -8.69
CA LEU A 213 8.87 -22.95 -7.34
C LEU A 213 7.77 -23.51 -6.41
N ASN A 214 6.51 -23.60 -6.87
CA ASN A 214 5.41 -24.20 -6.09
C ASN A 214 5.68 -25.67 -5.73
N LYS A 215 6.30 -26.42 -6.66
CA LYS A 215 6.70 -27.81 -6.38
C LYS A 215 7.83 -27.90 -5.35
N THR A 216 8.77 -26.94 -5.39
CA THR A 216 9.96 -26.94 -4.53
C THR A 216 9.62 -26.43 -3.13
N PHE A 217 8.69 -25.46 -3.03
CA PHE A 217 8.29 -24.77 -1.80
C PHE A 217 6.77 -24.78 -1.62
N PRO A 218 6.16 -25.94 -1.33
CA PRO A 218 4.69 -26.07 -1.27
C PRO A 218 4.04 -25.28 -0.13
N ASP A 219 4.82 -24.84 0.86
CA ASP A 219 4.33 -24.07 2.02
C ASP A 219 4.50 -22.55 1.85
N LEU A 220 5.11 -22.09 0.76
CA LEU A 220 5.27 -20.68 0.45
C LEU A 220 4.16 -20.22 -0.50
N MET A 221 3.94 -18.92 -0.56
CA MET A 221 2.97 -18.28 -1.45
C MET A 221 3.71 -17.73 -2.67
N ILE A 222 3.56 -18.40 -3.81
CA ILE A 222 4.17 -18.01 -5.08
C ILE A 222 3.10 -17.40 -5.98
N GLY A 223 3.24 -16.15 -6.37
CA GLY A 223 2.20 -15.44 -7.14
C GLY A 223 2.75 -14.34 -8.03
N GLY A 224 1.93 -13.39 -8.34
CA GLY A 224 2.17 -12.26 -9.24
C GLY A 224 1.00 -12.08 -10.21
N PRO A 225 1.20 -11.48 -11.40
CA PRO A 225 2.45 -10.99 -11.97
C PRO A 225 2.69 -9.48 -11.77
N ALA A 226 2.08 -8.83 -10.78
CA ALA A 226 2.13 -7.39 -10.59
C ALA A 226 1.63 -6.63 -11.84
N LEU A 227 0.39 -6.89 -12.20
CA LEU A 227 -0.26 -6.39 -13.41
C LEU A 227 -0.39 -4.86 -13.39
N CYS A 228 0.13 -4.17 -14.40
CA CYS A 228 0.04 -2.71 -14.48
C CYS A 228 -1.40 -2.24 -14.78
N TRP A 229 -1.95 -2.61 -15.96
CA TRP A 229 -3.24 -2.05 -16.38
C TRP A 229 -4.07 -2.86 -17.39
N MET A 230 -3.51 -3.84 -18.09
CA MET A 230 -4.18 -4.50 -19.24
C MET A 230 -5.02 -5.71 -18.82
N GLU A 231 -6.34 -5.51 -18.69
CA GLU A 231 -7.27 -6.58 -18.28
C GLU A 231 -7.36 -7.73 -19.30
N GLU A 232 -7.28 -7.45 -20.61
CA GLU A 232 -7.28 -8.49 -21.66
C GLU A 232 -6.03 -9.38 -21.58
N TRP A 233 -4.90 -8.76 -21.27
CA TRP A 233 -3.66 -9.49 -21.02
C TRP A 233 -3.80 -10.40 -19.79
N ALA A 234 -4.38 -9.87 -18.71
CA ALA A 234 -4.65 -10.61 -17.49
C ALA A 234 -5.59 -11.79 -17.73
N ASP A 235 -6.67 -11.61 -18.49
CA ASP A 235 -7.63 -12.67 -18.81
C ASP A 235 -6.96 -13.80 -19.57
N THR A 236 -6.14 -13.49 -20.59
CA THR A 236 -5.37 -14.47 -21.35
C THR A 236 -4.35 -15.23 -20.48
N PHE A 237 -3.64 -14.50 -19.62
CA PHE A 237 -2.72 -15.09 -18.65
C PHE A 237 -3.44 -16.06 -17.71
N LEU A 238 -4.54 -15.65 -17.09
CA LEU A 238 -5.31 -16.45 -16.15
C LEU A 238 -5.92 -17.69 -16.82
N GLN A 239 -6.45 -17.56 -18.04
CA GLN A 239 -6.94 -18.71 -18.82
C GLN A 239 -5.84 -19.75 -19.02
N ARG A 240 -4.62 -19.32 -19.39
CA ARG A 240 -3.50 -20.22 -19.60
C ARG A 240 -3.07 -20.88 -18.29
N MET A 241 -2.95 -20.14 -17.19
CA MET A 241 -2.60 -20.72 -15.89
C MET A 241 -3.62 -21.76 -15.43
N SER A 242 -4.91 -21.47 -15.58
CA SER A 242 -6.00 -22.40 -15.29
C SER A 242 -5.95 -23.67 -16.15
N GLN A 243 -5.83 -23.53 -17.46
CA GLN A 243 -5.76 -24.68 -18.40
C GLN A 243 -4.55 -25.59 -18.12
N LYS A 244 -3.42 -24.99 -17.76
CA LYS A 244 -2.18 -25.70 -17.45
C LYS A 244 -2.08 -26.18 -16.01
N LYS A 245 -3.08 -25.83 -15.17
CA LYS A 245 -3.12 -26.13 -13.72
C LYS A 245 -1.88 -25.60 -12.99
N ILE A 246 -1.46 -24.40 -13.31
CA ILE A 246 -0.38 -23.71 -12.63
C ILE A 246 -0.94 -23.05 -11.36
N GLY A 247 -0.32 -23.30 -10.21
CA GLY A 247 -0.68 -22.65 -8.96
C GLY A 247 -0.46 -21.14 -9.03
N LEU A 248 -1.42 -20.41 -8.50
CA LEU A 248 -1.39 -18.96 -8.35
C LEU A 248 -1.86 -18.66 -6.93
N ASP A 249 -0.91 -18.60 -5.99
CA ASP A 249 -1.23 -18.48 -4.57
C ASP A 249 -1.71 -17.10 -4.16
N PHE A 250 -1.43 -16.09 -4.98
CA PHE A 250 -2.03 -14.76 -4.97
C PHE A 250 -1.92 -14.13 -6.35
N PHE A 251 -2.78 -13.17 -6.63
CA PHE A 251 -2.72 -12.34 -7.83
C PHE A 251 -2.46 -10.88 -7.45
N SER A 252 -1.45 -10.27 -8.04
CA SER A 252 -1.03 -8.89 -7.75
C SER A 252 -1.25 -7.96 -8.93
N TRP A 253 -1.57 -6.69 -8.63
CA TRP A 253 -1.89 -5.68 -9.62
C TRP A 253 -1.68 -4.26 -9.08
N HIS A 254 -1.56 -3.29 -9.98
CA HIS A 254 -1.25 -1.90 -9.71
C HIS A 254 -2.35 -0.96 -10.16
N ILE A 255 -2.41 0.23 -9.56
CA ILE A 255 -3.19 1.36 -10.06
C ILE A 255 -2.61 2.68 -9.55
N TYR A 256 -2.48 3.65 -10.45
CA TYR A 256 -2.15 5.03 -10.15
C TYR A 256 -3.29 5.91 -10.68
N GLU A 257 -4.03 6.51 -9.78
CA GLU A 257 -5.23 7.29 -10.10
C GLU A 257 -5.50 8.35 -9.01
N ARG A 258 -6.34 9.33 -9.32
CA ARG A 258 -6.82 10.33 -8.36
C ARG A 258 -8.20 10.01 -7.79
N SER A 259 -8.95 9.16 -8.47
CA SER A 259 -10.30 8.77 -8.08
C SER A 259 -10.29 7.56 -7.19
N VAL A 260 -10.85 7.67 -5.99
CA VAL A 260 -11.01 6.53 -5.07
C VAL A 260 -11.90 5.45 -5.67
N SER A 261 -12.93 5.82 -6.46
CA SER A 261 -13.83 4.85 -7.12
C SER A 261 -13.10 3.98 -8.14
N ALA A 262 -12.06 4.49 -8.80
CA ALA A 262 -11.27 3.71 -9.74
C ALA A 262 -10.59 2.50 -9.07
N PHE A 263 -10.16 2.65 -7.82
CA PHE A 263 -9.58 1.55 -7.03
C PHE A 263 -10.59 0.45 -6.73
N THR A 264 -11.75 0.84 -6.21
CA THR A 264 -12.81 -0.12 -5.88
C THR A 264 -13.38 -0.82 -7.10
N GLU A 265 -13.55 -0.11 -8.20
CA GLU A 265 -13.99 -0.67 -9.48
C GLU A 265 -12.95 -1.66 -10.04
N LYS A 266 -11.65 -1.30 -10.03
CA LYS A 266 -10.60 -2.22 -10.50
C LYS A 266 -10.52 -3.46 -9.61
N ALA A 267 -10.61 -3.33 -8.29
CA ALA A 267 -10.63 -4.47 -7.37
C ALA A 267 -11.77 -5.47 -7.71
N ARG A 268 -12.98 -4.97 -7.97
CA ARG A 268 -14.12 -5.80 -8.39
C ARG A 268 -13.90 -6.47 -9.76
N ARG A 269 -13.33 -5.74 -10.73
CA ARG A 269 -13.01 -6.30 -12.06
C ARG A 269 -11.96 -7.40 -11.98
N ILE A 270 -10.88 -7.19 -11.21
CA ILE A 270 -9.84 -8.21 -10.97
C ILE A 270 -10.45 -9.45 -10.30
N ARG A 271 -11.29 -9.30 -9.28
CA ARG A 271 -11.97 -10.44 -8.66
C ARG A 271 -12.85 -11.20 -9.66
N ALA A 272 -13.60 -10.48 -10.49
CA ALA A 272 -14.42 -11.11 -11.54
C ALA A 272 -13.58 -11.88 -12.58
N LEU A 273 -12.40 -11.37 -12.95
CA LEU A 273 -11.48 -12.08 -13.85
C LEU A 273 -10.92 -13.35 -13.21
N LEU A 274 -10.53 -13.28 -11.94
CA LEU A 274 -10.06 -14.44 -11.17
C LEU A 274 -11.14 -15.51 -11.07
N ASP A 275 -12.36 -15.14 -10.68
CA ASP A 275 -13.49 -16.06 -10.55
C ASP A 275 -13.86 -16.70 -11.90
N LYS A 276 -13.93 -15.92 -12.97
CA LYS A 276 -14.19 -16.38 -14.35
C LYS A 276 -13.21 -17.49 -14.76
N ASN A 277 -11.95 -17.39 -14.33
CA ASN A 277 -10.88 -18.30 -14.71
C ASN A 277 -10.65 -19.44 -13.68
N GLY A 278 -11.51 -19.55 -12.64
CA GLY A 278 -11.46 -20.63 -11.67
C GLY A 278 -10.53 -20.39 -10.48
N PHE A 279 -10.04 -19.17 -10.29
CA PHE A 279 -9.20 -18.75 -9.16
C PHE A 279 -10.03 -18.10 -8.03
N THR A 280 -11.12 -18.75 -7.62
CA THR A 280 -12.12 -18.21 -6.69
C THR A 280 -11.57 -17.92 -5.29
N ASP A 281 -10.59 -18.71 -4.84
CA ASP A 281 -9.98 -18.60 -3.52
C ASP A 281 -8.62 -17.87 -3.53
N THR A 282 -8.14 -17.46 -4.72
CA THR A 282 -6.85 -16.77 -4.86
C THR A 282 -6.96 -15.34 -4.32
N PRO A 283 -6.14 -14.97 -3.30
CA PRO A 283 -6.09 -13.61 -2.78
C PRO A 283 -5.70 -12.60 -3.86
N SER A 284 -6.27 -11.40 -3.76
CA SER A 284 -6.03 -10.27 -4.65
C SER A 284 -5.28 -9.18 -3.92
N PHE A 285 -4.06 -8.83 -4.37
CA PHE A 285 -3.23 -7.81 -3.76
C PHE A 285 -3.05 -6.62 -4.70
N LEU A 286 -3.39 -5.43 -4.21
CA LEU A 286 -3.01 -4.17 -4.84
C LEU A 286 -1.64 -3.79 -4.28
N ASP A 287 -0.59 -4.26 -4.93
CA ASP A 287 0.75 -4.23 -4.38
C ASP A 287 1.62 -3.08 -4.89
N GLU A 288 1.03 -2.19 -5.71
CA GLU A 288 1.62 -0.90 -6.05
C GLU A 288 0.55 0.13 -6.39
N TRP A 289 0.52 1.25 -5.66
CA TRP A 289 -0.46 2.30 -5.88
C TRP A 289 -0.05 3.64 -5.29
N ASN A 290 -0.52 4.73 -5.91
CA ASN A 290 -0.40 6.08 -5.36
C ASN A 290 -1.40 7.03 -6.03
N PHE A 291 -1.45 8.29 -5.54
CA PHE A 291 -2.16 9.38 -6.17
C PHE A 291 -1.43 9.84 -7.43
N ILE A 292 -2.07 9.77 -8.58
CA ILE A 292 -1.59 10.38 -9.83
C ILE A 292 -2.77 10.98 -10.59
N LYS A 293 -2.73 12.28 -10.85
CA LYS A 293 -3.72 12.97 -11.67
C LYS A 293 -3.42 12.80 -13.16
N GLY A 294 -2.17 12.64 -13.52
CA GLY A 294 -1.73 12.40 -14.90
C GLY A 294 -0.22 12.25 -14.99
N TRP A 295 0.24 11.50 -15.99
CA TRP A 295 1.64 11.15 -16.20
C TRP A 295 2.42 12.12 -17.09
N THR A 296 1.77 13.13 -17.64
CA THR A 296 2.35 14.14 -18.52
C THR A 296 2.25 15.54 -17.91
N ASP A 297 1.33 16.35 -18.33
CA ASP A 297 1.19 17.75 -17.91
C ASP A 297 0.89 17.91 -16.42
N GLU A 298 0.21 16.93 -15.81
CA GLU A 298 -0.16 16.92 -14.40
C GLU A 298 0.79 16.12 -13.51
N TYR A 299 1.91 15.65 -14.06
CA TYR A 299 2.83 14.79 -13.31
C TYR A 299 3.49 15.49 -12.14
N VAL A 300 4.04 16.69 -12.39
CA VAL A 300 4.69 17.50 -11.32
C VAL A 300 3.71 17.87 -10.23
N TYR A 301 2.48 18.23 -10.62
CA TYR A 301 1.39 18.48 -9.66
C TYR A 301 1.13 17.21 -8.81
N SER A 302 1.01 16.05 -9.46
CA SER A 302 0.76 14.78 -8.75
C SER A 302 1.84 14.50 -7.70
N LEU A 303 3.12 14.65 -8.06
CA LEU A 303 4.22 14.46 -7.12
C LEU A 303 4.19 15.44 -5.95
N SER A 304 3.76 16.69 -6.16
CA SER A 304 3.63 17.67 -5.08
C SER A 304 2.49 17.30 -4.11
N GLU A 305 1.39 16.76 -4.62
CA GLU A 305 0.23 16.41 -3.80
C GLU A 305 0.44 15.12 -2.99
N ILE A 306 1.24 14.18 -3.45
CA ILE A 306 1.52 12.91 -2.77
C ILE A 306 1.94 13.12 -1.30
N SER A 307 2.76 14.13 -1.02
CA SER A 307 3.23 14.45 0.35
C SER A 307 2.39 15.53 1.06
N ALA A 308 1.45 16.15 0.34
CA ALA A 308 0.55 17.18 0.87
C ALA A 308 -0.69 16.57 1.53
N ILE A 309 -1.56 17.44 2.05
CA ILE A 309 -2.80 17.00 2.72
C ILE A 309 -3.74 16.26 1.76
N LYS A 310 -3.77 16.64 0.49
CA LYS A 310 -4.58 15.96 -0.52
C LYS A 310 -4.17 14.48 -0.68
N GLY A 311 -2.88 14.20 -0.82
CA GLY A 311 -2.38 12.83 -0.87
C GLY A 311 -2.62 12.05 0.42
N ALA A 312 -2.56 12.72 1.57
CA ALA A 312 -2.86 12.11 2.86
C ALA A 312 -4.35 11.71 2.99
N ALA A 313 -5.25 12.62 2.63
CA ALA A 313 -6.70 12.35 2.63
C ALA A 313 -7.06 11.28 1.57
N PHE A 314 -6.48 11.37 0.37
CA PHE A 314 -6.61 10.32 -0.65
C PHE A 314 -6.20 8.95 -0.12
N THR A 315 -5.02 8.86 0.51
CA THR A 315 -4.50 7.61 1.07
C THR A 315 -5.46 7.01 2.11
N ALA A 316 -5.93 7.82 3.05
CA ALA A 316 -6.90 7.38 4.07
C ALA A 316 -8.25 6.98 3.44
N ALA A 317 -8.70 7.68 2.40
CA ALA A 317 -9.94 7.37 1.68
C ALA A 317 -9.83 6.06 0.89
N VAL A 318 -8.71 5.82 0.17
CA VAL A 318 -8.47 4.57 -0.56
C VAL A 318 -8.41 3.38 0.40
N MET A 319 -7.67 3.49 1.52
CA MET A 319 -7.62 2.43 2.53
C MET A 319 -9.02 2.10 3.06
N SER A 320 -9.83 3.13 3.38
CA SER A 320 -11.19 2.94 3.89
C SER A 320 -12.12 2.34 2.84
N ALA A 321 -12.08 2.82 1.59
CA ALA A 321 -12.93 2.30 0.52
C ALA A 321 -12.58 0.84 0.16
N CYS A 322 -11.29 0.50 0.10
CA CYS A 322 -10.83 -0.84 -0.24
C CYS A 322 -11.04 -1.87 0.90
N GLN A 323 -11.26 -1.42 2.14
CA GLN A 323 -11.54 -2.31 3.28
C GLN A 323 -12.74 -3.23 3.00
N ASP A 324 -13.77 -2.73 2.33
CA ASP A 324 -15.01 -3.45 2.04
C ASP A 324 -15.01 -4.14 0.65
N GLU A 325 -13.93 -3.98 -0.12
CA GLU A 325 -13.80 -4.52 -1.48
C GLU A 325 -13.05 -5.86 -1.52
N PRO A 326 -13.19 -6.63 -2.63
CA PRO A 326 -12.53 -7.92 -2.78
C PRO A 326 -11.04 -7.76 -3.12
N VAL A 327 -10.32 -7.05 -2.29
CA VAL A 327 -8.86 -6.92 -2.25
C VAL A 327 -8.40 -7.21 -0.82
N ASP A 328 -7.32 -7.98 -0.68
CA ASP A 328 -6.92 -8.52 0.62
C ASP A 328 -5.78 -7.72 1.27
N MET A 329 -5.00 -6.99 0.48
CA MET A 329 -3.87 -6.18 0.94
C MET A 329 -3.60 -5.04 -0.04
N LEU A 330 -3.19 -3.88 0.50
CA LEU A 330 -2.69 -2.75 -0.28
C LEU A 330 -1.23 -2.48 0.09
N MET A 331 -0.35 -2.25 -0.91
CA MET A 331 1.05 -1.88 -0.71
C MET A 331 1.35 -0.56 -1.40
N TYR A 332 1.41 0.51 -0.61
CA TYR A 332 1.64 1.87 -1.09
C TYR A 332 3.03 2.03 -1.72
N TYR A 333 3.12 2.58 -2.90
CA TYR A 333 4.37 2.95 -3.55
C TYR A 333 4.61 4.46 -3.49
N ASP A 334 5.64 4.97 -2.83
CA ASP A 334 6.77 4.33 -2.24
C ASP A 334 6.93 4.78 -0.76
N PHE A 335 7.51 3.95 0.09
CA PHE A 335 7.81 4.32 1.48
C PHE A 335 9.29 4.66 1.70
N ARG A 336 10.11 4.45 0.70
CA ARG A 336 11.46 5.03 0.62
C ARG A 336 11.33 6.53 0.32
N PRO A 337 12.01 7.42 1.08
CA PRO A 337 12.00 8.87 0.80
C PRO A 337 12.45 9.19 -0.63
N SER A 338 11.50 9.34 -1.52
CA SER A 338 11.63 9.58 -2.96
C SER A 338 10.52 10.49 -3.44
N ALA A 339 10.44 10.80 -4.73
CA ALA A 339 9.39 11.62 -5.31
C ALA A 339 7.97 11.02 -5.12
N PHE A 340 7.86 9.69 -5.05
CA PHE A 340 6.61 8.99 -4.80
C PHE A 340 6.32 8.74 -3.32
N CYS A 341 7.22 9.11 -2.42
CA CYS A 341 7.02 8.92 -0.99
C CYS A 341 6.09 10.00 -0.41
N GLY A 342 4.88 9.64 -0.09
CA GLY A 342 3.96 10.54 0.60
C GLY A 342 4.17 10.61 2.11
N ALA A 343 4.80 9.61 2.71
CA ALA A 343 4.91 9.48 4.16
C ALA A 343 6.10 10.22 4.77
N PHE A 344 7.16 10.42 3.99
CA PHE A 344 8.40 11.04 4.48
C PHE A 344 8.93 12.06 3.49
N ASP A 345 9.38 13.20 4.00
CA ASP A 345 10.07 14.21 3.22
C ASP A 345 11.40 13.68 2.68
N GLN A 346 11.66 13.84 1.38
CA GLN A 346 12.83 13.28 0.69
C GLN A 346 14.17 13.80 1.20
N THR A 347 14.18 15.01 1.79
CA THR A 347 15.41 15.69 2.19
C THR A 347 15.68 15.48 3.68
N THR A 348 14.65 15.64 4.50
CA THR A 348 14.78 15.63 5.96
C THR A 348 14.46 14.26 6.57
N TYR A 349 13.80 13.37 5.82
CA TYR A 349 13.26 12.08 6.24
C TYR A 349 12.24 12.18 7.39
N ARG A 350 11.67 13.36 7.59
CA ARG A 350 10.65 13.58 8.61
C ARG A 350 9.27 13.18 8.10
N PRO A 351 8.38 12.74 8.99
CA PRO A 351 6.99 12.46 8.65
C PRO A 351 6.31 13.65 7.97
N SER A 352 5.61 13.36 6.87
CA SER A 352 4.70 14.27 6.18
C SER A 352 3.24 13.97 6.52
N LYS A 353 2.28 14.59 5.87
CA LYS A 353 0.85 14.40 6.17
C LYS A 353 0.38 12.96 5.94
N THR A 354 0.85 12.31 4.87
CA THR A 354 0.45 10.93 4.53
C THR A 354 0.91 9.91 5.57
N TYR A 355 2.01 10.15 6.28
CA TYR A 355 2.44 9.32 7.41
C TYR A 355 1.31 9.06 8.42
N TYR A 356 0.51 10.08 8.70
CA TYR A 356 -0.56 9.98 9.70
C TYR A 356 -1.78 9.19 9.22
N ALA A 357 -1.96 9.00 7.91
CA ALA A 357 -2.96 8.07 7.40
C ALA A 357 -2.58 6.61 7.76
N PHE A 358 -1.29 6.24 7.58
CA PHE A 358 -0.76 4.94 8.00
C PHE A 358 -0.80 4.76 9.51
N TYR A 359 -0.46 5.80 10.27
CA TYR A 359 -0.54 5.78 11.72
C TYR A 359 -1.98 5.56 12.21
N ALA A 360 -2.96 6.26 11.61
CA ALA A 360 -4.38 6.07 11.93
C ALA A 360 -4.86 4.66 11.57
N TRP A 361 -4.41 4.11 10.43
CA TRP A 361 -4.79 2.74 10.03
C TRP A 361 -4.22 1.68 10.99
N ASP A 362 -2.96 1.81 11.42
CA ASP A 362 -2.39 0.95 12.46
C ASP A 362 -3.25 0.94 13.72
N LYS A 363 -3.78 2.10 14.13
CA LYS A 363 -4.67 2.18 15.30
C LYS A 363 -5.98 1.40 15.10
N LEU A 364 -6.53 1.32 13.88
CA LEU A 364 -7.67 0.46 13.57
C LEU A 364 -7.28 -1.02 13.64
N ILE A 365 -6.13 -1.41 13.07
CA ILE A 365 -5.61 -2.79 13.13
C ILE A 365 -5.43 -3.26 14.57
N GLN A 366 -4.97 -2.41 15.49
CA GLN A 366 -4.82 -2.74 16.90
C GLN A 366 -6.15 -3.14 17.57
N TYR A 367 -7.28 -2.61 17.11
CA TYR A 367 -8.63 -3.03 17.56
C TYR A 367 -9.12 -4.28 16.83
N GLY A 368 -8.75 -4.47 15.61
CA GLY A 368 -8.80 -5.71 14.84
C GLY A 368 -10.16 -6.09 14.27
N THR A 369 -11.25 -5.90 15.00
CA THR A 369 -12.60 -6.29 14.54
C THR A 369 -13.28 -5.14 13.82
N GLN A 370 -13.47 -5.26 12.50
CA GLN A 370 -14.25 -4.31 11.73
C GLN A 370 -15.72 -4.39 12.12
N VAL A 371 -16.33 -3.24 12.36
CA VAL A 371 -17.79 -3.10 12.55
C VAL A 371 -18.37 -2.23 11.46
N LYS A 372 -19.69 -2.33 11.27
CA LYS A 372 -20.38 -1.63 10.18
C LYS A 372 -20.28 -0.12 10.33
N ALA A 373 -19.80 0.54 9.27
CA ALA A 373 -19.72 1.98 9.11
C ALA A 373 -20.32 2.37 7.74
N GLU A 374 -21.32 3.22 7.71
CA GLU A 374 -21.98 3.69 6.48
C GLU A 374 -21.84 5.20 6.36
N ALA A 375 -21.18 5.65 5.31
CA ALA A 375 -21.11 7.06 4.95
C ALA A 375 -22.13 7.35 3.85
N GLY A 376 -23.04 8.29 4.11
CA GLY A 376 -24.12 8.65 3.17
C GLY A 376 -23.73 9.66 2.10
N ASP A 377 -22.42 9.79 1.77
CA ASP A 377 -21.90 10.83 0.91
C ASP A 377 -20.64 10.39 0.16
N ASN A 378 -20.51 10.78 -1.10
CA ASN A 378 -19.42 10.37 -1.99
C ASN A 378 -18.04 10.98 -1.68
N GLU A 379 -17.98 12.03 -0.87
CA GLU A 379 -16.71 12.63 -0.41
C GLU A 379 -16.29 12.15 0.97
N LEU A 380 -17.14 11.36 1.67
CA LEU A 380 -16.87 10.84 3.00
C LEU A 380 -16.61 9.34 2.96
N TYR A 381 -15.54 8.95 3.62
CA TYR A 381 -15.12 7.56 3.78
C TYR A 381 -15.00 7.26 5.27
N ALA A 382 -15.55 6.16 5.73
CA ALA A 382 -15.52 5.80 7.13
C ALA A 382 -15.18 4.32 7.32
N THR A 383 -14.25 4.04 8.23
CA THR A 383 -13.93 2.69 8.69
C THR A 383 -13.98 2.66 10.21
N ALA A 384 -14.63 1.66 10.78
CA ALA A 384 -14.74 1.52 12.23
C ALA A 384 -14.21 0.17 12.69
N ALA A 385 -13.45 0.20 13.78
CA ALA A 385 -12.90 -1.00 14.44
C ALA A 385 -13.28 -1.03 15.91
N ARG A 386 -13.61 -2.22 16.43
CA ARG A 386 -13.92 -2.46 17.84
C ARG A 386 -12.86 -3.36 18.47
N SER A 387 -12.39 -2.99 19.65
CA SER A 387 -11.50 -3.82 20.46
C SER A 387 -12.28 -4.92 21.22
N SER A 388 -11.56 -5.87 21.78
CA SER A 388 -12.14 -6.97 22.57
C SER A 388 -12.81 -6.51 23.87
N ASP A 389 -12.39 -5.37 24.42
CA ASP A 389 -12.96 -4.74 25.62
C ASP A 389 -14.06 -3.71 25.30
N GLY A 390 -14.47 -3.61 24.02
CA GLY A 390 -15.62 -2.83 23.58
C GLY A 390 -15.33 -1.39 23.16
N HIS A 391 -14.08 -0.91 23.23
CA HIS A 391 -13.72 0.40 22.72
C HIS A 391 -13.88 0.46 21.19
N LEU A 392 -14.22 1.64 20.69
CA LEU A 392 -14.44 1.89 19.26
C LEU A 392 -13.44 2.89 18.72
N ARG A 393 -12.82 2.60 17.56
CA ARG A 393 -12.08 3.57 16.75
C ARG A 393 -12.80 3.77 15.43
N VAL A 394 -12.89 5.02 15.00
CA VAL A 394 -13.49 5.39 13.72
C VAL A 394 -12.53 6.32 13.00
N LEU A 395 -12.11 5.91 11.79
CA LEU A 395 -11.41 6.80 10.86
C LEU A 395 -12.47 7.40 9.93
N LEU A 396 -12.65 8.71 9.99
CA LEU A 396 -13.48 9.48 9.06
C LEU A 396 -12.59 10.32 8.19
N THR A 397 -12.71 10.17 6.89
CA THR A 397 -11.95 10.92 5.88
C THR A 397 -12.90 11.69 4.99
N ARG A 398 -12.57 12.95 4.70
CA ARG A 398 -13.14 13.71 3.61
C ARG A 398 -12.08 13.91 2.54
N TYR A 399 -12.38 13.48 1.33
CA TYR A 399 -11.53 13.65 0.15
C TYR A 399 -12.37 14.08 -1.05
N SER A 400 -11.87 15.05 -1.82
CA SER A 400 -12.47 15.45 -3.10
C SER A 400 -11.44 15.44 -4.22
N GLU A 401 -11.82 14.89 -5.36
CA GLU A 401 -11.00 14.97 -6.59
C GLU A 401 -10.95 16.40 -7.18
N ASP A 402 -12.00 17.20 -6.91
CA ASP A 402 -12.12 18.55 -7.42
C ASP A 402 -11.40 19.57 -6.53
N ASN A 403 -10.32 20.15 -7.04
CA ASN A 403 -9.57 21.19 -6.37
C ASN A 403 -10.35 22.51 -6.15
N ASN A 404 -11.50 22.68 -6.78
CA ASN A 404 -12.36 23.84 -6.57
C ASN A 404 -13.25 23.70 -5.32
N VAL A 405 -13.30 22.51 -4.73
CA VAL A 405 -13.96 22.29 -3.44
C VAL A 405 -13.09 22.87 -2.33
N THR A 406 -13.44 24.05 -1.86
CA THR A 406 -12.67 24.81 -0.83
C THR A 406 -13.44 25.04 0.46
N LYS A 407 -14.73 24.69 0.51
CA LYS A 407 -15.57 24.96 1.66
C LYS A 407 -15.45 23.87 2.70
N ILE A 408 -15.30 24.27 3.96
CA ILE A 408 -15.48 23.36 5.09
C ILE A 408 -16.88 22.75 5.06
N ARG A 409 -17.01 21.55 5.60
CA ARG A 409 -18.28 20.82 5.63
C ARG A 409 -18.55 20.26 7.01
N PRO A 410 -19.77 20.43 7.56
CA PRO A 410 -20.16 19.75 8.77
C PRO A 410 -20.28 18.23 8.53
N PHE A 411 -19.94 17.47 9.57
CA PHE A 411 -20.20 16.04 9.64
C PHE A 411 -21.03 15.73 10.90
N ARG A 412 -21.76 14.61 10.85
CA ARG A 412 -22.48 14.01 11.96
C ARG A 412 -22.24 12.50 11.95
N ILE A 413 -21.66 11.99 13.03
CA ILE A 413 -21.50 10.55 13.25
C ILE A 413 -22.54 10.13 14.28
N GLU A 414 -23.32 9.11 13.96
CA GLU A 414 -24.25 8.45 14.89
C GLU A 414 -23.70 7.06 15.24
N ILE A 415 -23.51 6.80 16.54
CA ILE A 415 -23.06 5.51 17.05
C ILE A 415 -24.25 4.83 17.70
N LYS A 416 -24.77 3.79 17.08
CA LYS A 416 -25.95 3.05 17.55
C LYS A 416 -25.70 2.47 18.93
N GLY A 417 -26.65 2.71 19.82
CA GLY A 417 -26.63 2.18 21.18
C GLY A 417 -25.69 2.89 22.14
N ALA A 418 -24.95 3.91 21.68
CA ALA A 418 -24.13 4.73 22.56
C ALA A 418 -24.95 5.88 23.18
N GLY A 419 -24.51 6.32 24.37
CA GLY A 419 -25.05 7.49 25.08
C GLY A 419 -24.11 8.67 25.01
N ASP A 420 -24.13 9.50 26.06
CA ASP A 420 -23.12 10.54 26.27
C ASP A 420 -21.78 9.88 26.66
N GLY A 421 -20.66 10.44 26.16
CA GLY A 421 -19.39 9.84 26.45
C GLY A 421 -18.19 10.71 26.06
N LEU A 422 -17.01 10.22 26.46
CA LEU A 422 -15.73 10.81 26.07
C LEU A 422 -15.40 10.44 24.63
N VAL A 423 -14.77 11.35 23.91
CA VAL A 423 -14.23 11.16 22.57
C VAL A 423 -12.85 11.78 22.52
N TYR A 424 -11.87 10.99 22.13
CA TYR A 424 -10.56 11.50 21.75
C TYR A 424 -10.51 11.56 20.24
N ALA A 425 -10.34 12.75 19.66
CA ALA A 425 -10.35 12.98 18.22
C ALA A 425 -9.03 13.58 17.77
N TYR A 426 -8.39 12.94 16.79
CA TYR A 426 -7.07 13.33 16.26
C TYR A 426 -7.21 13.74 14.81
N LEU A 427 -7.12 15.03 14.54
CA LEU A 427 -7.31 15.64 13.21
C LEU A 427 -5.99 15.79 12.46
N THR A 428 -6.02 15.41 11.18
CA THR A 428 -5.00 15.78 10.18
C THR A 428 -5.67 16.56 9.06
N ASP A 429 -5.19 17.78 8.84
CA ASP A 429 -5.62 18.71 7.80
C ASP A 429 -4.44 19.56 7.28
N SER A 430 -4.67 20.66 6.58
CA SER A 430 -3.62 21.55 6.08
C SER A 430 -2.69 22.07 7.19
N ASP A 431 -3.24 22.39 8.35
CA ASP A 431 -2.53 23.07 9.45
C ASP A 431 -2.10 22.09 10.55
N ARG A 432 -2.80 20.98 10.70
CA ARG A 432 -2.63 20.02 11.80
C ARG A 432 -2.09 18.68 11.30
N ALA A 433 -1.39 17.99 12.16
CA ALA A 433 -0.84 16.66 11.92
C ALA A 433 -1.13 15.78 13.14
N PHE A 434 -2.16 14.96 13.05
CA PHE A 434 -2.66 14.07 14.10
C PHE A 434 -2.80 14.80 15.46
N THR A 435 -3.41 15.96 15.41
CA THR A 435 -3.54 16.85 16.56
C THR A 435 -4.87 16.61 17.26
N GLU A 436 -4.86 16.45 18.57
CA GLU A 436 -6.06 16.28 19.37
C GLU A 436 -6.93 17.54 19.27
N ILE A 437 -8.23 17.32 19.01
CA ILE A 437 -9.25 18.36 18.97
C ILE A 437 -10.38 18.05 19.95
N PRO A 438 -10.97 19.08 20.60
CA PRO A 438 -12.05 18.87 21.55
C PRO A 438 -13.36 18.56 20.81
N LEU A 439 -13.90 17.36 21.01
CA LEU A 439 -15.23 16.97 20.56
C LEU A 439 -15.96 16.25 21.69
N GLU A 440 -17.29 16.30 21.66
CA GLU A 440 -18.15 15.66 22.63
C GLU A 440 -19.09 14.68 21.90
N MET A 441 -19.41 13.58 22.55
CA MET A 441 -20.49 12.68 22.14
C MET A 441 -21.71 12.89 23.04
N LYS A 442 -22.84 13.27 22.44
CA LYS A 442 -24.12 13.47 23.12
C LYS A 442 -25.19 12.58 22.50
N GLY A 443 -25.82 11.73 23.33
CA GLY A 443 -26.82 10.76 22.85
C GLY A 443 -26.30 9.86 21.72
N GLY A 444 -25.02 9.46 21.77
CA GLY A 444 -24.38 8.67 20.72
C GLY A 444 -24.02 9.43 19.45
N VAL A 445 -24.09 10.77 19.46
CA VAL A 445 -23.84 11.60 18.29
C VAL A 445 -22.59 12.47 18.50
N ILE A 446 -21.70 12.47 17.50
CA ILE A 446 -20.53 13.35 17.41
C ILE A 446 -20.74 14.28 16.20
N GLU A 447 -20.60 15.59 16.41
CA GLU A 447 -20.72 16.60 15.37
C GLU A 447 -19.44 17.45 15.28
N GLY A 448 -19.08 17.83 14.07
CA GLY A 448 -17.91 18.67 13.82
C GLY A 448 -17.87 19.15 12.37
N VAL A 449 -16.72 19.66 11.97
CA VAL A 449 -16.48 20.17 10.61
C VAL A 449 -15.17 19.60 10.06
N LEU A 450 -15.11 19.33 8.76
CA LEU A 450 -13.90 18.92 8.05
C LEU A 450 -13.61 19.83 6.86
N ASP A 451 -12.34 20.09 6.65
CA ASP A 451 -11.82 20.67 5.42
C ASP A 451 -12.04 19.71 4.23
N PRO A 452 -11.92 20.17 2.99
CA PRO A 452 -12.10 19.34 1.79
C PRO A 452 -11.22 18.11 1.74
N ASP A 453 -9.97 18.25 2.18
CA ASP A 453 -8.98 17.16 2.26
C ASP A 453 -8.53 17.08 3.73
N ALA A 454 -9.12 16.17 4.48
CA ALA A 454 -8.82 15.98 5.90
C ALA A 454 -9.28 14.61 6.39
N PHE A 455 -8.70 14.13 7.48
CA PHE A 455 -9.21 12.96 8.19
C PHE A 455 -9.07 13.10 9.70
N VAL A 456 -9.97 12.43 10.41
CA VAL A 456 -10.00 12.36 11.88
C VAL A 456 -10.06 10.90 12.32
N LEU A 457 -9.16 10.53 13.23
CA LEU A 457 -9.31 9.30 13.99
C LEU A 457 -10.02 9.61 15.33
N PHE A 458 -11.15 8.97 15.56
CA PHE A 458 -11.84 8.99 16.84
C PHE A 458 -11.46 7.75 17.64
N ASP A 459 -11.18 7.93 18.93
CA ASP A 459 -11.03 6.83 19.91
C ASP A 459 -12.10 7.05 20.99
N ILE A 460 -13.03 6.09 21.10
CA ILE A 460 -14.26 6.22 21.85
C ILE A 460 -14.36 5.06 22.84
N PRO A 461 -14.11 5.30 24.13
CA PRO A 461 -14.37 4.32 25.16
C PRO A 461 -15.89 4.14 25.31
N LEU A 462 -16.43 3.08 24.73
CA LEU A 462 -17.84 2.70 24.94
C LEU A 462 -17.98 2.03 26.32
N GLN A 463 -19.03 2.45 27.05
CA GLN A 463 -19.37 1.88 28.36
C GLN A 463 -20.21 0.62 28.22
#